data_cb0967094160d22b4eb42502ec9ca191
#
_entry.id   cb0967094160d22b4eb42502ec9ca191
#
_cell.length_a   1.000
_cell.length_b   1.000
_cell.length_c   1.000
_cell.angle_alpha   90.00
_cell.angle_beta   90.00
_cell.angle_gamma   90.00
#
_symmetry.space_group_name_H-M   'P 1'
#
loop_
_entity.id
_entity.type
_entity.pdbx_description
1 polymer ?
#
loop_
_entity_poly.entity_id
_entity_poly.type
_entity_poly.pdbx_seq_one_letter_code
_entity_poly.pdbx_strand_id
1 'polypeptide(L)'
;MRRRLRVLAAALSALPLAFAAAPSAHAADPTTMTSGFYVDPDSSAKRWVAANPGDGRAAAVNASIANTPMARWFGSWSGAIGTATGAYVGAADHLDKLPLLVAYNIYNRDYCGGHSAGGAASPSAYASWIAQFAGGIAQFAGGIAGRPAVVILEPDSLGDYGCMTQAQIDEREAMLTGALAQFNRQAPNTWVYMDAGNPRWADAATMARRLHEAGLRQAHGFSLNVSNYFTTAENIAYGNAVNGELSARYGYTKPFVVDTSRNGNGSDGQWCNPSGRRIGTPTRTGGGAEMLLWIKTPGESDGNCGVGAGSTAGQFLPEVAYKMVYGY
;
A
#
# COMPACT_ATOMS: atom_id res chain seq x y z
N MET A 1 16.05 -72.70 48.30
CA MET A 1 15.23 -71.44 48.41
C MET A 1 15.64 -70.50 47.30
N ARG A 2 14.84 -70.42 46.22
CA ARG A 2 15.09 -69.49 45.08
C ARG A 2 14.01 -68.42 45.11
N ARG A 3 14.39 -67.14 45.42
CA ARG A 3 13.54 -65.98 45.38
C ARG A 3 13.40 -65.50 43.88
N ARG A 4 12.18 -65.46 43.37
CA ARG A 4 11.86 -64.89 42.08
C ARG A 4 11.61 -63.39 42.26
N LEU A 5 12.45 -62.52 41.64
CA LEU A 5 12.15 -61.10 41.46
C LEU A 5 11.06 -60.94 40.38
N ARG A 6 9.98 -60.24 40.74
CA ARG A 6 9.00 -59.77 39.77
C ARG A 6 9.40 -58.36 39.35
N VAL A 7 9.68 -58.19 38.08
CA VAL A 7 9.89 -56.88 37.46
C VAL A 7 8.51 -56.35 37.04
N LEU A 8 8.07 -55.24 37.63
CA LEU A 8 6.89 -54.50 37.17
C LEU A 8 7.36 -53.59 36.00
N ALA A 9 6.85 -53.81 34.80
CA ALA A 9 6.99 -52.90 33.68
C ALA A 9 5.87 -51.82 33.78
N ALA A 10 6.28 -50.57 34.03
CA ALA A 10 5.38 -49.41 33.93
C ALA A 10 5.27 -48.97 32.45
N ALA A 11 4.06 -49.13 31.91
CA ALA A 11 3.75 -48.61 30.58
C ALA A 11 3.46 -47.10 30.67
N LEU A 12 4.35 -46.27 30.16
CA LEU A 12 4.06 -44.81 29.91
C LEU A 12 3.17 -44.72 28.68
N SER A 13 1.92 -44.39 28.87
CA SER A 13 1.02 -43.98 27.79
C SER A 13 1.28 -42.50 27.44
N ALA A 14 1.93 -42.24 26.31
CA ALA A 14 2.04 -40.90 25.72
C ALA A 14 0.69 -40.50 25.12
N LEU A 15 0.00 -39.53 25.74
CA LEU A 15 -1.12 -38.86 25.10
C LEU A 15 -0.61 -37.93 23.99
N PRO A 16 -1.17 -37.98 22.77
CA PRO A 16 -0.87 -37.00 21.74
C PRO A 16 -1.48 -35.66 22.16
N LEU A 17 -0.65 -34.63 22.34
CA LEU A 17 -1.11 -33.23 22.39
C LEU A 17 -1.61 -32.86 20.98
N ALA A 18 -2.93 -32.83 20.81
CA ALA A 18 -3.52 -32.19 19.64
C ALA A 18 -3.35 -30.67 19.79
N PHE A 19 -2.42 -30.10 19.02
CA PHE A 19 -2.37 -28.66 18.82
C PHE A 19 -3.62 -28.27 18.00
N ALA A 20 -4.65 -27.81 18.68
CA ALA A 20 -5.73 -27.10 18.03
C ALA A 20 -5.13 -25.79 17.46
N ALA A 21 -5.07 -25.66 16.13
CA ALA A 21 -4.77 -24.38 15.51
C ALA A 21 -5.80 -23.36 16.00
N ALA A 22 -5.35 -22.35 16.73
CA ALA A 22 -6.22 -21.25 17.11
C ALA A 22 -6.77 -20.62 15.82
N PRO A 23 -8.09 -20.32 15.74
CA PRO A 23 -8.62 -19.61 14.59
C PRO A 23 -7.85 -18.31 14.44
N SER A 24 -7.37 -18.02 13.22
CA SER A 24 -6.75 -16.74 12.92
C SER A 24 -7.76 -15.66 13.28
N ALA A 25 -7.45 -14.86 14.30
CA ALA A 25 -8.25 -13.70 14.60
C ALA A 25 -8.28 -12.85 13.31
N HIS A 26 -9.46 -12.63 12.76
CA HIS A 26 -9.61 -11.69 11.65
C HIS A 26 -9.09 -10.34 12.15
N ALA A 27 -8.19 -9.71 11.40
CA ALA A 27 -7.75 -8.36 11.71
C ALA A 27 -8.99 -7.48 11.90
N ALA A 28 -9.05 -6.73 12.98
CA ALA A 28 -10.16 -5.81 13.20
C ALA A 28 -10.24 -4.82 12.03
N ASP A 29 -11.45 -4.40 11.68
CA ASP A 29 -11.66 -3.41 10.61
C ASP A 29 -11.12 -2.05 11.05
N PRO A 30 -10.01 -1.55 10.47
CA PRO A 30 -9.39 -0.30 10.87
C PRO A 30 -10.30 0.91 10.63
N THR A 31 -11.26 0.81 9.70
CA THR A 31 -12.21 1.90 9.42
C THR A 31 -13.25 2.08 10.52
N THR A 32 -13.48 1.06 11.33
CA THR A 32 -14.38 1.09 12.50
C THR A 32 -13.64 1.39 13.80
N MET A 33 -12.32 1.33 13.79
CA MET A 33 -11.47 1.60 14.97
C MET A 33 -11.14 3.08 15.14
N THR A 34 -11.49 3.93 14.17
CA THR A 34 -11.14 5.36 14.13
C THR A 34 -12.32 6.21 13.64
N SER A 35 -12.29 7.51 13.92
CA SER A 35 -13.34 8.45 13.54
C SER A 35 -13.16 9.03 12.13
N GLY A 36 -12.50 8.32 11.22
CA GLY A 36 -12.26 8.70 9.82
C GLY A 36 -10.78 8.81 9.46
N PHE A 37 -10.49 9.20 8.23
CA PHE A 37 -9.13 9.22 7.70
C PHE A 37 -8.28 10.40 8.18
N TYR A 38 -6.98 10.17 8.30
CA TYR A 38 -6.01 11.19 8.72
C TYR A 38 -5.65 12.15 7.60
N VAL A 39 -5.70 13.44 7.89
CA VAL A 39 -5.16 14.50 7.02
C VAL A 39 -3.77 14.88 7.54
N ASP A 40 -2.76 14.56 6.75
CA ASP A 40 -1.37 14.85 7.10
C ASP A 40 -1.07 16.36 7.09
N PRO A 41 -0.73 16.98 8.23
CA PRO A 41 -0.38 18.40 8.28
C PRO A 41 0.93 18.72 7.55
N ASP A 42 1.78 17.69 7.30
CA ASP A 42 3.06 17.82 6.65
C ASP A 42 3.04 17.34 5.19
N SER A 43 1.86 17.16 4.59
CA SER A 43 1.77 16.85 3.16
C SER A 43 2.42 17.96 2.31
N SER A 44 2.94 17.61 1.14
CA SER A 44 3.57 18.57 0.23
C SER A 44 2.64 19.74 -0.13
N ALA A 45 1.36 19.44 -0.33
CA ALA A 45 0.33 20.45 -0.57
C ALA A 45 0.12 21.39 0.63
N LYS A 46 0.04 20.83 1.87
CA LYS A 46 -0.09 21.64 3.09
C LYS A 46 1.10 22.57 3.30
N ARG A 47 2.32 22.00 3.18
CA ARG A 47 3.55 22.82 3.34
C ARG A 47 3.63 23.92 2.30
N TRP A 48 3.27 23.62 1.04
CA TRP A 48 3.27 24.65 0.00
C TRP A 48 2.26 25.76 0.28
N VAL A 49 1.03 25.43 0.65
CA VAL A 49 0.00 26.45 1.02
C VAL A 49 0.48 27.31 2.19
N ALA A 50 1.04 26.72 3.25
CA ALA A 50 1.53 27.44 4.40
C ALA A 50 2.69 28.38 4.06
N ALA A 51 3.56 27.99 3.13
CA ALA A 51 4.70 28.79 2.70
C ALA A 51 4.32 29.89 1.67
N ASN A 52 3.14 29.81 1.02
CA ASN A 52 2.73 30.69 -0.06
C ASN A 52 1.30 31.24 0.14
N PRO A 53 0.97 31.87 1.29
CA PRO A 53 -0.41 32.28 1.60
C PRO A 53 -0.95 33.38 0.68
N GLY A 54 -0.07 34.17 0.04
CA GLY A 54 -0.43 35.21 -0.94
C GLY A 54 -0.51 34.75 -2.40
N ASP A 55 -0.23 33.47 -2.68
CA ASP A 55 -0.33 32.92 -4.05
C ASP A 55 -1.80 32.73 -4.43
N GLY A 56 -2.21 33.21 -5.60
CA GLY A 56 -3.60 33.11 -6.08
C GLY A 56 -4.15 31.69 -6.20
N ARG A 57 -3.27 30.67 -6.23
CA ARG A 57 -3.62 29.24 -6.29
C ARG A 57 -3.83 28.64 -4.90
N ALA A 58 -3.29 29.28 -3.85
CA ALA A 58 -3.24 28.70 -2.51
C ALA A 58 -4.62 28.36 -1.95
N ALA A 59 -5.60 29.22 -2.14
CA ALA A 59 -6.96 28.99 -1.66
C ALA A 59 -7.60 27.74 -2.28
N ALA A 60 -7.47 27.55 -3.60
CA ALA A 60 -8.02 26.40 -4.30
C ALA A 60 -7.30 25.09 -3.92
N VAL A 61 -5.97 25.11 -3.87
CA VAL A 61 -5.15 23.97 -3.45
C VAL A 61 -5.45 23.58 -2.00
N ASN A 62 -5.61 24.57 -1.10
CA ASN A 62 -5.96 24.31 0.28
C ASN A 62 -7.34 23.67 0.44
N ALA A 63 -8.34 24.20 -0.26
CA ALA A 63 -9.72 23.73 -0.14
C ALA A 63 -9.92 22.33 -0.74
N SER A 64 -9.26 22.02 -1.86
CA SER A 64 -9.55 20.83 -2.66
C SER A 64 -8.51 19.71 -2.50
N ILE A 65 -7.27 20.03 -2.11
CA ILE A 65 -6.19 19.04 -2.05
C ILE A 65 -5.61 18.95 -0.63
N ALA A 66 -5.10 20.04 -0.08
CA ALA A 66 -4.33 20.03 1.15
C ALA A 66 -5.13 19.55 2.39
N ASN A 67 -6.45 19.69 2.39
CA ASN A 67 -7.33 19.22 3.48
C ASN A 67 -8.00 17.87 3.19
N THR A 68 -7.63 17.18 2.09
CA THR A 68 -8.14 15.86 1.77
C THR A 68 -7.21 14.80 2.37
N PRO A 69 -7.73 13.75 3.05
CA PRO A 69 -6.91 12.63 3.48
C PRO A 69 -6.23 11.96 2.29
N MET A 70 -4.92 11.74 2.39
CA MET A 70 -4.13 11.09 1.35
C MET A 70 -2.99 10.28 1.97
N ALA A 71 -2.44 9.33 1.22
CA ALA A 71 -1.38 8.49 1.72
C ALA A 71 -0.03 9.25 1.79
N ARG A 72 0.74 8.98 2.86
CA ARG A 72 2.15 9.37 2.93
C ARG A 72 3.03 8.27 2.37
N TRP A 73 3.91 8.63 1.46
CA TRP A 73 4.87 7.70 0.85
C TRP A 73 6.15 7.62 1.69
N PHE A 74 6.59 6.40 1.93
CA PHE A 74 7.83 6.08 2.64
C PHE A 74 8.75 5.25 1.76
N GLY A 75 10.01 5.63 1.71
CA GLY A 75 11.04 4.95 0.93
C GLY A 75 12.43 5.19 1.51
N SER A 76 13.48 4.99 0.72
CA SER A 76 14.87 5.23 1.13
C SER A 76 15.15 6.65 1.63
N TRP A 77 14.34 7.62 1.25
CA TRP A 77 14.42 9.03 1.65
C TRP A 77 13.82 9.33 3.04
N SER A 78 13.19 8.36 3.68
CA SER A 78 12.44 8.57 4.94
C SER A 78 13.31 8.52 6.20
N GLY A 79 14.62 8.37 6.06
CA GLY A 79 15.53 8.26 7.21
C GLY A 79 15.31 6.98 8.02
N ALA A 80 15.28 7.08 9.34
CA ALA A 80 15.01 5.96 10.25
C ALA A 80 13.54 5.54 10.14
N ILE A 81 13.25 4.55 9.32
CA ILE A 81 11.88 4.21 8.88
C ILE A 81 10.96 3.85 10.05
N GLY A 82 11.41 3.09 11.03
CA GLY A 82 10.60 2.75 12.21
C GLY A 82 10.18 4.00 13.00
N THR A 83 11.09 4.98 13.14
CA THR A 83 10.77 6.27 13.77
C THR A 83 9.79 7.08 12.92
N ALA A 84 10.01 7.14 11.61
CA ALA A 84 9.17 7.94 10.70
C ALA A 84 7.72 7.39 10.62
N THR A 85 7.55 6.09 10.49
CA THR A 85 6.22 5.46 10.48
C THR A 85 5.55 5.54 11.84
N GLY A 86 6.29 5.31 12.93
CA GLY A 86 5.78 5.44 14.29
C GLY A 86 5.28 6.85 14.59
N ALA A 87 6.05 7.88 14.22
CA ALA A 87 5.64 9.27 14.40
C ALA A 87 4.37 9.61 13.60
N TYR A 88 4.27 9.16 12.35
CA TYR A 88 3.12 9.41 11.49
C TYR A 88 1.85 8.73 12.01
N VAL A 89 1.93 7.45 12.32
CA VAL A 89 0.80 6.68 12.88
C VAL A 89 0.43 7.20 14.26
N GLY A 90 1.42 7.60 15.07
CA GLY A 90 1.19 8.22 16.37
C GLY A 90 0.43 9.54 16.31
N ALA A 91 0.78 10.41 15.36
CA ALA A 91 0.07 11.65 15.14
C ALA A 91 -1.40 11.43 14.70
N ALA A 92 -1.64 10.43 13.84
CA ALA A 92 -2.99 10.06 13.44
C ALA A 92 -3.82 9.51 14.61
N ASP A 93 -3.22 8.65 15.43
CA ASP A 93 -3.87 8.06 16.61
C ASP A 93 -4.28 9.11 17.66
N HIS A 94 -3.43 10.09 17.92
CA HIS A 94 -3.78 11.20 18.82
C HIS A 94 -5.03 11.95 18.39
N LEU A 95 -5.37 11.93 17.10
CA LEU A 95 -6.56 12.56 16.54
C LEU A 95 -7.71 11.57 16.30
N ASP A 96 -7.55 10.30 16.71
CA ASP A 96 -8.51 9.23 16.43
C ASP A 96 -8.78 9.08 14.92
N LYS A 97 -7.72 9.09 14.09
CA LYS A 97 -7.81 9.02 12.62
C LYS A 97 -7.03 7.85 12.05
N LEU A 98 -7.54 7.31 10.94
CA LEU A 98 -6.93 6.21 10.19
C LEU A 98 -5.86 6.74 9.23
N PRO A 99 -4.57 6.43 9.45
CA PRO A 99 -3.51 6.85 8.55
C PRO A 99 -3.45 5.95 7.31
N LEU A 100 -3.13 6.56 6.16
CA LEU A 100 -2.84 5.90 4.91
C LEU A 100 -1.34 6.00 4.63
N LEU A 101 -0.69 4.86 4.38
CA LEU A 101 0.75 4.78 4.14
C LEU A 101 1.02 4.05 2.83
N VAL A 102 2.10 4.44 2.15
CA VAL A 102 2.68 3.66 1.04
C VAL A 102 4.07 3.21 1.45
N ALA A 103 4.32 1.91 1.42
CA ALA A 103 5.65 1.33 1.50
C ALA A 103 6.22 1.23 0.08
N TYR A 104 7.29 1.97 -0.23
CA TYR A 104 7.85 2.08 -1.57
C TYR A 104 9.38 2.03 -1.56
N ASN A 105 9.92 0.86 -1.24
CA ASN A 105 11.37 0.67 -1.08
C ASN A 105 11.87 -0.71 -1.51
N ILE A 106 11.08 -1.46 -2.31
CA ILE A 106 11.49 -2.79 -2.76
C ILE A 106 12.82 -2.71 -3.53
N TYR A 107 13.69 -3.71 -3.35
CA TYR A 107 14.94 -3.80 -4.08
C TYR A 107 14.69 -3.85 -5.59
N ASN A 108 15.49 -3.12 -6.37
CA ASN A 108 15.30 -2.94 -7.81
C ASN A 108 13.89 -2.41 -8.18
N ARG A 109 13.41 -1.41 -7.43
CA ARG A 109 12.17 -0.69 -7.76
C ARG A 109 12.29 -0.02 -9.13
N ASP A 110 11.17 0.05 -9.87
CA ASP A 110 11.12 0.60 -11.24
C ASP A 110 12.10 -0.09 -12.21
N TYR A 111 12.16 -1.41 -12.14
CA TYR A 111 13.12 -2.23 -12.88
C TYR A 111 13.02 -2.04 -14.40
N CYS A 112 11.84 -1.78 -14.92
CA CYS A 112 11.59 -1.49 -16.35
C CYS A 112 12.07 -0.12 -16.80
N GLY A 113 12.76 0.66 -15.96
CA GLY A 113 13.31 1.96 -16.34
C GLY A 113 12.37 3.14 -16.11
N GLY A 114 11.55 3.08 -15.05
CA GLY A 114 10.71 4.18 -14.59
C GLY A 114 11.52 5.37 -14.02
N HIS A 115 10.81 6.48 -13.74
CA HIS A 115 11.42 7.70 -13.21
C HIS A 115 11.71 7.66 -11.70
N SER A 116 11.29 6.58 -11.01
CA SER A 116 11.43 6.38 -9.56
C SER A 116 12.36 5.21 -9.21
N ALA A 117 13.28 4.86 -10.12
CA ALA A 117 14.24 3.77 -9.91
C ALA A 117 15.00 3.92 -8.58
N GLY A 118 15.32 2.79 -7.93
CA GLY A 118 16.00 2.77 -6.63
C GLY A 118 15.50 1.63 -5.74
N GLY A 119 15.09 1.99 -4.53
CA GLY A 119 14.72 1.03 -3.49
C GLY A 119 15.87 0.69 -2.54
N ALA A 120 15.70 -0.36 -1.77
CA ALA A 120 16.73 -0.87 -0.86
C ALA A 120 17.95 -1.39 -1.63
N ALA A 121 19.10 -1.38 -1.00
CA ALA A 121 20.37 -1.79 -1.63
C ALA A 121 20.47 -3.31 -1.91
N SER A 122 19.64 -4.12 -1.27
CA SER A 122 19.58 -5.57 -1.45
C SER A 122 18.25 -6.12 -0.92
N PRO A 123 17.88 -7.39 -1.25
CA PRO A 123 16.73 -8.06 -0.64
C PRO A 123 16.80 -8.12 0.90
N SER A 124 17.97 -8.34 1.48
CA SER A 124 18.15 -8.36 2.95
C SER A 124 17.99 -6.97 3.56
N ALA A 125 18.47 -5.91 2.89
CA ALA A 125 18.23 -4.54 3.31
C ALA A 125 16.75 -4.17 3.25
N TYR A 126 16.02 -4.62 2.22
CA TYR A 126 14.58 -4.48 2.13
C TYR A 126 13.86 -5.21 3.27
N ALA A 127 14.22 -6.48 3.53
CA ALA A 127 13.64 -7.25 4.63
C ALA A 127 13.81 -6.55 6.00
N SER A 128 14.98 -5.95 6.24
CA SER A 128 15.25 -5.18 7.45
C SER A 128 14.43 -3.88 7.49
N TRP A 129 14.30 -3.20 6.37
CA TRP A 129 13.55 -1.95 6.24
C TRP A 129 12.05 -2.17 6.49
N ILE A 130 11.46 -3.20 5.86
CA ILE A 130 10.03 -3.49 5.99
C ILE A 130 9.68 -4.00 7.39
N ALA A 131 10.59 -4.73 8.05
CA ALA A 131 10.43 -5.13 9.45
C ALA A 131 10.39 -3.91 10.39
N GLN A 132 11.25 -2.91 10.15
CA GLN A 132 11.23 -1.65 10.90
C GLN A 132 10.01 -0.80 10.57
N PHE A 133 9.55 -0.79 9.31
CA PHE A 133 8.33 -0.11 8.90
C PHE A 133 7.11 -0.65 9.66
N ALA A 134 6.90 -1.96 9.63
CA ALA A 134 5.80 -2.62 10.36
C ALA A 134 5.95 -2.44 11.89
N GLY A 135 7.18 -2.53 12.40
CA GLY A 135 7.50 -2.29 13.81
C GLY A 135 7.17 -0.86 14.26
N GLY A 136 7.39 0.14 13.40
CA GLY A 136 7.02 1.53 13.68
C GLY A 136 5.51 1.71 13.83
N ILE A 137 4.71 1.04 13.02
CA ILE A 137 3.25 1.04 13.18
C ILE A 137 2.86 0.39 14.52
N ALA A 138 3.52 -0.69 14.91
CA ALA A 138 3.24 -1.43 16.13
C ALA A 138 3.66 -0.73 17.44
N GLN A 139 4.77 0.02 17.43
CA GLN A 139 5.46 0.52 18.62
C GLN A 139 4.66 1.50 19.49
N PHE A 140 3.73 2.24 18.92
CA PHE A 140 3.02 3.30 19.65
C PHE A 140 1.70 2.85 20.31
N ALA A 141 1.34 1.60 20.18
CA ALA A 141 0.04 1.10 20.66
C ALA A 141 0.04 0.59 22.10
N GLY A 142 1.01 0.93 22.91
CA GLY A 142 1.02 0.49 24.32
C GLY A 142 1.07 -1.02 24.53
N GLY A 143 1.53 -1.78 23.53
CA GLY A 143 1.62 -3.23 23.49
C GLY A 143 0.68 -3.90 22.47
N ILE A 144 1.27 -4.69 21.62
CA ILE A 144 0.78 -5.87 20.87
C ILE A 144 -0.41 -5.69 19.91
N ALA A 145 -1.40 -4.85 20.16
CA ALA A 145 -2.58 -4.82 19.30
C ALA A 145 -2.53 -3.78 18.19
N GLY A 146 -1.40 -3.19 17.93
CA GLY A 146 -1.16 -2.32 16.80
C GLY A 146 -2.23 -1.26 16.58
N ARG A 147 -1.80 -0.05 16.31
CA ARG A 147 -2.69 1.00 15.84
C ARG A 147 -3.26 0.61 14.49
N PRO A 148 -4.52 0.95 14.20
CA PRO A 148 -5.05 0.72 12.88
C PRO A 148 -4.29 1.56 11.84
N ALA A 149 -4.03 0.96 10.69
CA ALA A 149 -3.43 1.63 9.53
C ALA A 149 -3.88 0.95 8.24
N VAL A 150 -3.82 1.68 7.13
CA VAL A 150 -3.91 1.14 5.78
C VAL A 150 -2.55 1.33 5.11
N VAL A 151 -2.00 0.26 4.57
CA VAL A 151 -0.72 0.27 3.86
C VAL A 151 -0.92 -0.21 2.43
N ILE A 152 -0.48 0.59 1.47
CA ILE A 152 -0.30 0.19 0.07
C ILE A 152 1.14 -0.33 -0.06
N LEU A 153 1.27 -1.58 -0.46
CA LEU A 153 2.55 -2.28 -0.49
C LEU A 153 3.13 -2.25 -1.90
N GLU A 154 4.25 -1.59 -2.04
CA GLU A 154 5.17 -1.56 -3.16
C GLU A 154 4.45 -1.35 -4.51
N PRO A 155 3.91 -0.14 -4.75
CA PRO A 155 3.39 0.24 -6.06
C PRO A 155 4.32 -0.16 -7.20
N ASP A 156 3.73 -0.57 -8.33
CA ASP A 156 4.38 -0.99 -9.57
C ASP A 156 5.11 -2.35 -9.53
N SER A 157 5.31 -2.92 -8.34
CA SER A 157 6.18 -4.09 -8.13
C SER A 157 5.80 -5.32 -8.96
N LEU A 158 4.53 -5.54 -9.22
CA LEU A 158 4.03 -6.66 -10.05
C LEU A 158 3.94 -6.30 -11.54
N GLY A 159 3.87 -5.00 -11.87
CA GLY A 159 3.87 -4.51 -13.24
C GLY A 159 5.18 -4.79 -13.96
N ASP A 160 6.29 -4.61 -13.26
CA ASP A 160 7.67 -4.76 -13.77
C ASP A 160 8.06 -6.18 -14.25
N TYR A 161 7.26 -7.21 -14.00
CA TYR A 161 7.61 -8.59 -14.36
C TYR A 161 7.91 -8.79 -15.84
N GLY A 162 7.37 -7.94 -16.72
CA GLY A 162 7.66 -7.99 -18.16
C GLY A 162 9.13 -7.72 -18.53
N CYS A 163 9.90 -7.09 -17.65
CA CYS A 163 11.32 -6.75 -17.87
C CYS A 163 12.26 -7.64 -17.06
N MET A 164 11.73 -8.57 -16.25
CA MET A 164 12.50 -9.38 -15.32
C MET A 164 12.73 -10.79 -15.84
N THR A 165 13.87 -11.37 -15.46
CA THR A 165 14.09 -12.82 -15.55
C THR A 165 13.27 -13.55 -14.49
N GLN A 166 13.02 -14.85 -14.69
CA GLN A 166 12.27 -15.64 -13.70
C GLN A 166 12.92 -15.60 -12.31
N ALA A 167 14.24 -15.69 -12.21
CA ALA A 167 14.94 -15.61 -10.93
C ALA A 167 14.72 -14.26 -10.21
N GLN A 168 14.60 -13.17 -10.96
CA GLN A 168 14.29 -11.83 -10.39
C GLN A 168 12.82 -11.74 -9.95
N ILE A 169 11.92 -12.38 -10.68
CA ILE A 169 10.51 -12.49 -10.30
C ILE A 169 10.39 -13.28 -9.00
N ASP A 170 11.02 -14.46 -8.92
CA ASP A 170 11.00 -15.31 -7.72
C ASP A 170 11.56 -14.57 -6.50
N GLU A 171 12.64 -13.81 -6.68
CA GLU A 171 13.21 -12.94 -5.61
C GLU A 171 12.23 -11.84 -5.19
N ARG A 172 11.55 -11.19 -6.14
CA ARG A 172 10.54 -10.17 -5.87
C ARG A 172 9.34 -10.72 -5.11
N GLU A 173 8.83 -11.87 -5.51
CA GLU A 173 7.74 -12.58 -4.83
C GLU A 173 8.11 -12.98 -3.42
N ALA A 174 9.34 -13.45 -3.20
CA ALA A 174 9.86 -13.75 -1.87
C ALA A 174 9.92 -12.50 -0.98
N MET A 175 10.34 -11.35 -1.53
CA MET A 175 10.35 -10.08 -0.80
C MET A 175 8.95 -9.62 -0.42
N LEU A 176 7.97 -9.69 -1.32
CA LEU A 176 6.58 -9.30 -1.06
C LEU A 176 5.92 -10.22 -0.03
N THR A 177 6.09 -11.53 -0.17
CA THR A 177 5.60 -12.53 0.80
C THR A 177 6.23 -12.30 2.18
N GLY A 178 7.54 -12.02 2.23
CA GLY A 178 8.25 -11.67 3.45
C GLY A 178 7.73 -10.40 4.12
N ALA A 179 7.41 -9.38 3.31
CA ALA A 179 6.81 -8.13 3.79
C ALA A 179 5.45 -8.37 4.43
N LEU A 180 4.57 -9.12 3.77
CA LEU A 180 3.25 -9.49 4.32
C LEU A 180 3.36 -10.23 5.64
N ALA A 181 4.31 -11.17 5.75
CA ALA A 181 4.59 -11.87 6.99
C ALA A 181 5.05 -10.94 8.13
N GLN A 182 5.79 -9.85 7.82
CA GLN A 182 6.17 -8.84 8.82
C GLN A 182 4.94 -8.09 9.33
N PHE A 183 4.07 -7.61 8.45
CA PHE A 183 2.84 -6.91 8.87
C PHE A 183 1.93 -7.81 9.69
N ASN A 184 1.66 -9.03 9.23
CA ASN A 184 0.79 -9.98 9.94
C ASN A 184 1.30 -10.30 11.35
N ARG A 185 2.63 -10.33 11.54
CA ARG A 185 3.24 -10.62 12.84
C ARG A 185 3.31 -9.41 13.75
N GLN A 186 3.61 -8.23 13.23
CA GLN A 186 3.93 -7.05 14.04
C GLN A 186 2.79 -6.04 14.13
N ALA A 187 1.96 -5.92 13.09
CA ALA A 187 0.91 -4.91 12.97
C ALA A 187 -0.43 -5.54 12.53
N PRO A 188 -1.03 -6.43 13.32
CA PRO A 188 -2.20 -7.23 12.94
C PRO A 188 -3.46 -6.40 12.65
N ASN A 189 -3.57 -5.16 13.14
CA ASN A 189 -4.67 -4.24 12.85
C ASN A 189 -4.44 -3.39 11.60
N THR A 190 -3.39 -3.70 10.84
CA THR A 190 -3.08 -3.00 9.58
C THR A 190 -3.64 -3.78 8.40
N TRP A 191 -4.45 -3.11 7.58
CA TRP A 191 -4.84 -3.66 6.29
C TRP A 191 -3.79 -3.34 5.24
N VAL A 192 -3.22 -4.39 4.65
CA VAL A 192 -2.18 -4.29 3.63
C VAL A 192 -2.78 -4.63 2.27
N TYR A 193 -2.64 -3.74 1.31
CA TYR A 193 -3.06 -3.91 -0.08
C TYR A 193 -1.82 -3.99 -0.98
N MET A 194 -1.67 -5.10 -1.69
CA MET A 194 -0.62 -5.25 -2.70
C MET A 194 -0.99 -4.47 -3.96
N ASP A 195 -0.04 -3.79 -4.58
CA ASP A 195 -0.37 -3.09 -5.82
C ASP A 195 -0.59 -4.07 -6.98
N ALA A 196 -1.68 -3.85 -7.71
CA ALA A 196 -2.11 -4.64 -8.87
C ALA A 196 -2.17 -3.80 -10.16
N GLY A 197 -1.52 -2.64 -10.17
CA GLY A 197 -1.41 -1.77 -11.32
C GLY A 197 -2.75 -1.19 -11.77
N ASN A 198 -3.07 -1.32 -13.07
CA ASN A 198 -4.24 -0.72 -13.68
C ASN A 198 -4.75 -1.56 -14.87
N PRO A 199 -5.96 -1.29 -15.42
CA PRO A 199 -6.59 -2.11 -16.45
C PRO A 199 -5.84 -2.18 -17.80
N ARG A 200 -4.79 -1.39 -18.00
CA ARG A 200 -3.99 -1.38 -19.25
C ARG A 200 -2.57 -1.91 -19.09
N TRP A 201 -2.17 -2.30 -17.89
CA TRP A 201 -0.82 -2.78 -17.63
C TRP A 201 -0.68 -4.29 -17.84
N ALA A 202 -1.57 -5.08 -17.23
CA ALA A 202 -1.64 -6.53 -17.44
C ALA A 202 -3.11 -6.95 -17.55
N ASP A 203 -3.39 -8.02 -18.30
CA ASP A 203 -4.72 -8.62 -18.29
C ASP A 203 -5.05 -9.21 -16.91
N ALA A 204 -6.35 -9.39 -16.63
CA ALA A 204 -6.81 -9.82 -15.32
C ALA A 204 -6.27 -11.22 -14.91
N ALA A 205 -6.13 -12.14 -15.87
CA ALA A 205 -5.63 -13.49 -15.60
C ALA A 205 -4.14 -13.47 -15.22
N THR A 206 -3.35 -12.66 -15.94
CA THR A 206 -1.93 -12.42 -15.63
C THR A 206 -1.75 -11.79 -14.27
N MET A 207 -2.52 -10.73 -13.96
CA MET A 207 -2.40 -10.03 -12.67
C MET A 207 -2.87 -10.90 -11.51
N ALA A 208 -3.96 -11.65 -11.66
CA ALA A 208 -4.43 -12.61 -10.64
C ALA A 208 -3.36 -13.66 -10.31
N ARG A 209 -2.66 -14.18 -11.33
CA ARG A 209 -1.54 -15.10 -11.12
C ARG A 209 -0.38 -14.45 -10.37
N ARG A 210 0.08 -13.27 -10.80
CA ARG A 210 1.17 -12.52 -10.14
C ARG A 210 0.86 -12.21 -8.67
N LEU A 211 -0.34 -11.74 -8.40
CA LEU A 211 -0.83 -11.48 -7.03
C LEU A 211 -0.83 -12.75 -6.18
N HIS A 212 -1.31 -13.87 -6.74
CA HIS A 212 -1.35 -15.14 -6.04
C HIS A 212 0.05 -15.64 -5.69
N GLU A 213 0.97 -15.67 -6.67
CA GLU A 213 2.36 -16.09 -6.53
C GLU A 213 3.11 -15.19 -5.53
N ALA A 214 2.88 -13.88 -5.55
CA ALA A 214 3.46 -12.93 -4.62
C ALA A 214 2.83 -12.93 -3.19
N GLY A 215 1.89 -13.84 -2.90
CA GLY A 215 1.39 -14.05 -1.55
C GLY A 215 0.12 -13.29 -1.18
N LEU A 216 -0.73 -12.87 -2.12
CA LEU A 216 -1.98 -12.12 -1.87
C LEU A 216 -2.89 -12.78 -0.82
N ARG A 217 -2.85 -14.11 -0.65
CA ARG A 217 -3.61 -14.78 0.41
C ARG A 217 -3.33 -14.21 1.80
N GLN A 218 -2.11 -13.74 2.04
CA GLN A 218 -1.66 -13.17 3.32
C GLN A 218 -1.97 -11.67 3.45
N ALA A 219 -2.25 -10.98 2.35
CA ALA A 219 -2.67 -9.58 2.35
C ALA A 219 -4.17 -9.46 2.66
N HIS A 220 -4.60 -8.27 3.11
CA HIS A 220 -6.03 -7.95 3.21
C HIS A 220 -6.64 -7.90 1.80
N GLY A 221 -6.02 -7.19 0.87
CA GLY A 221 -6.50 -7.00 -0.47
C GLY A 221 -5.44 -6.53 -1.46
N PHE A 222 -5.90 -5.89 -2.54
CA PHE A 222 -5.03 -5.29 -3.53
C PHE A 222 -5.47 -3.87 -3.91
N SER A 223 -4.52 -3.04 -4.37
CA SER A 223 -4.76 -1.67 -4.81
C SER A 223 -4.69 -1.55 -6.32
N LEU A 224 -5.44 -0.62 -6.87
CA LEU A 224 -5.51 -0.35 -8.30
C LEU A 224 -5.29 1.13 -8.59
N ASN A 225 -4.77 1.44 -9.77
CA ASN A 225 -4.63 2.80 -10.30
C ASN A 225 -3.65 3.69 -9.54
N VAL A 226 -2.78 3.12 -8.71
CA VAL A 226 -1.82 3.93 -7.94
C VAL A 226 -1.01 4.81 -8.88
N SER A 227 -0.99 6.11 -8.59
CA SER A 227 -0.34 7.12 -9.43
C SER A 227 -0.82 7.19 -10.89
N ASN A 228 -2.01 6.67 -11.20
CA ASN A 228 -2.53 6.60 -12.57
C ASN A 228 -3.86 7.36 -12.72
N TYR A 229 -4.48 7.31 -13.90
CA TYR A 229 -5.57 8.20 -14.29
C TYR A 229 -6.83 7.47 -14.79
N PHE A 230 -6.83 6.14 -14.89
CA PHE A 230 -8.01 5.39 -15.36
C PHE A 230 -9.20 5.64 -14.44
N THR A 231 -10.39 5.75 -15.02
CA THR A 231 -11.61 6.07 -14.29
C THR A 231 -11.89 5.04 -13.18
N THR A 232 -12.63 5.45 -12.17
CA THR A 232 -13.08 4.56 -11.10
C THR A 232 -13.85 3.36 -11.65
N ALA A 233 -14.70 3.58 -12.66
CA ALA A 233 -15.48 2.50 -13.28
C ALA A 233 -14.60 1.46 -13.99
N GLU A 234 -13.58 1.90 -14.75
CA GLU A 234 -12.61 1.00 -15.40
C GLU A 234 -11.86 0.15 -14.37
N ASN A 235 -11.41 0.78 -13.28
CA ASN A 235 -10.70 0.08 -12.21
C ASN A 235 -11.59 -0.91 -11.45
N ILE A 236 -12.85 -0.57 -11.17
CA ILE A 236 -13.81 -1.48 -10.55
C ILE A 236 -14.06 -2.69 -11.47
N ALA A 237 -14.26 -2.47 -12.76
CA ALA A 237 -14.43 -3.56 -13.72
C ALA A 237 -13.20 -4.47 -13.77
N TYR A 238 -12.01 -3.88 -13.76
CA TYR A 238 -10.74 -4.63 -13.74
C TYR A 238 -10.54 -5.41 -12.43
N GLY A 239 -10.77 -4.78 -11.28
CA GLY A 239 -10.67 -5.45 -9.96
C GLY A 239 -11.63 -6.63 -9.84
N ASN A 240 -12.85 -6.50 -10.35
CA ASN A 240 -13.82 -7.60 -10.40
C ASN A 240 -13.37 -8.71 -11.35
N ALA A 241 -12.77 -8.39 -12.51
CA ALA A 241 -12.20 -9.37 -13.41
C ALA A 241 -11.01 -10.12 -12.79
N VAL A 242 -10.11 -9.43 -12.08
CA VAL A 242 -9.02 -10.04 -11.31
C VAL A 242 -9.57 -10.99 -10.25
N ASN A 243 -10.61 -10.58 -9.51
CA ASN A 243 -11.28 -11.45 -8.52
C ASN A 243 -11.97 -12.65 -9.17
N GLY A 244 -12.53 -12.50 -10.38
CA GLY A 244 -13.08 -13.62 -11.16
C GLY A 244 -12.02 -14.67 -11.45
N GLU A 245 -10.81 -14.25 -11.87
CA GLU A 245 -9.69 -15.15 -12.13
C GLU A 245 -9.12 -15.78 -10.85
N LEU A 246 -9.01 -14.99 -9.77
CA LEU A 246 -8.59 -15.52 -8.44
C LEU A 246 -9.56 -16.59 -7.94
N SER A 247 -10.87 -16.36 -8.08
CA SER A 247 -11.90 -17.31 -7.70
C SER A 247 -11.84 -18.60 -8.54
N ALA A 248 -11.78 -18.44 -9.86
CA ALA A 248 -11.81 -19.57 -10.79
C ALA A 248 -10.57 -20.47 -10.67
N ARG A 249 -9.38 -19.87 -10.51
CA ARG A 249 -8.11 -20.60 -10.49
C ARG A 249 -7.67 -21.05 -9.10
N TYR A 250 -7.96 -20.25 -8.08
CA TYR A 250 -7.36 -20.41 -6.75
C TYR A 250 -8.38 -20.51 -5.63
N GLY A 251 -9.69 -20.40 -5.92
CA GLY A 251 -10.78 -20.62 -4.97
C GLY A 251 -10.94 -19.52 -3.90
N TYR A 252 -10.53 -18.28 -4.19
CA TYR A 252 -10.74 -17.15 -3.27
C TYR A 252 -10.87 -15.81 -4.02
N THR A 253 -11.42 -14.81 -3.33
CA THR A 253 -11.40 -13.41 -3.75
C THR A 253 -10.80 -12.55 -2.64
N LYS A 254 -10.44 -11.30 -2.96
CA LYS A 254 -9.96 -10.31 -2.01
C LYS A 254 -10.64 -8.97 -2.25
N PRO A 255 -10.88 -8.16 -1.20
CA PRO A 255 -11.28 -6.77 -1.40
C PRO A 255 -10.19 -5.99 -2.14
N PHE A 256 -10.59 -4.88 -2.77
CA PHE A 256 -9.64 -3.99 -3.41
C PHE A 256 -9.99 -2.52 -3.19
N VAL A 257 -8.97 -1.68 -3.32
CA VAL A 257 -9.07 -0.22 -3.23
C VAL A 257 -8.62 0.41 -4.54
N VAL A 258 -9.10 1.62 -4.83
CA VAL A 258 -8.76 2.36 -6.05
C VAL A 258 -8.17 3.71 -5.69
N ASP A 259 -7.02 4.06 -6.28
CA ASP A 259 -6.50 5.43 -6.26
C ASP A 259 -7.34 6.31 -7.17
N THR A 260 -8.05 7.24 -6.55
CA THR A 260 -8.92 8.22 -7.23
C THR A 260 -8.36 9.63 -7.21
N SER A 261 -7.13 9.81 -6.75
CA SER A 261 -6.52 11.12 -6.54
C SER A 261 -6.49 12.00 -7.80
N ARG A 262 -6.28 11.39 -8.98
CA ARG A 262 -6.04 12.12 -10.23
C ARG A 262 -6.89 11.63 -11.41
N ASN A 263 -7.95 10.89 -11.17
CA ASN A 263 -8.69 10.16 -12.20
C ASN A 263 -10.01 10.80 -12.65
N GLY A 264 -10.27 12.06 -12.26
CA GLY A 264 -11.55 12.72 -12.52
C GLY A 264 -11.88 12.90 -14.01
N ASN A 265 -10.88 13.07 -14.87
CA ASN A 265 -11.05 13.19 -16.34
C ASN A 265 -10.70 11.89 -17.08
N GLY A 266 -10.36 10.82 -16.38
CA GLY A 266 -9.89 9.58 -16.98
C GLY A 266 -8.50 9.67 -17.58
N SER A 267 -8.02 8.59 -18.20
CA SER A 267 -6.70 8.48 -18.82
C SER A 267 -6.77 8.77 -20.34
N ASP A 268 -5.74 9.43 -20.87
CA ASP A 268 -5.49 9.56 -22.31
C ASP A 268 -4.41 8.58 -22.81
N GLY A 269 -4.03 7.62 -21.97
CA GLY A 269 -2.98 6.65 -22.25
C GLY A 269 -1.57 7.11 -21.83
N GLN A 270 -1.40 8.37 -21.42
CA GLN A 270 -0.15 8.88 -20.85
C GLN A 270 -0.15 8.71 -19.33
N TRP A 271 0.96 8.24 -18.77
CA TRP A 271 1.08 8.05 -17.32
C TRP A 271 1.92 9.14 -16.64
N CYS A 272 2.86 9.72 -17.37
CA CYS A 272 3.85 10.61 -16.80
C CYS A 272 3.48 12.08 -16.96
N ASN A 273 2.97 12.68 -15.90
CA ASN A 273 2.52 14.08 -15.84
C ASN A 273 1.69 14.54 -17.06
N PRO A 274 0.63 13.84 -17.49
CA PRO A 274 -0.19 14.31 -18.59
C PRO A 274 -0.93 15.61 -18.24
N SER A 275 -1.18 16.46 -19.22
CA SER A 275 -2.02 17.65 -19.06
C SER A 275 -3.50 17.30 -18.98
N GLY A 276 -4.33 18.26 -18.54
CA GLY A 276 -5.78 18.09 -18.54
C GLY A 276 -6.31 17.06 -17.56
N ARG A 277 -5.54 16.70 -16.55
CA ARG A 277 -6.02 15.78 -15.49
C ARG A 277 -6.80 16.53 -14.43
N ARG A 278 -7.70 15.79 -13.76
CA ARG A 278 -8.54 16.33 -12.70
C ARG A 278 -8.49 15.45 -11.47
N ILE A 279 -8.56 16.06 -10.30
CA ILE A 279 -8.78 15.33 -9.04
C ILE A 279 -10.08 14.52 -9.15
N GLY A 280 -10.06 13.30 -8.61
CA GLY A 280 -11.22 12.42 -8.56
C GLY A 280 -11.94 12.47 -7.21
N THR A 281 -12.71 11.43 -6.94
CA THR A 281 -13.46 11.29 -5.68
C THR A 281 -12.52 11.33 -4.48
N PRO A 282 -12.76 12.19 -3.47
CA PRO A 282 -11.96 12.21 -2.24
C PRO A 282 -11.99 10.87 -1.49
N THR A 283 -10.97 10.63 -0.68
CA THR A 283 -10.81 9.43 0.16
C THR A 283 -12.07 9.14 0.97
N ARG A 284 -12.59 7.92 0.81
CA ARG A 284 -13.79 7.43 1.50
C ARG A 284 -13.88 5.90 1.44
N THR A 285 -14.69 5.32 2.32
CA THR A 285 -15.11 3.91 2.24
C THR A 285 -16.18 3.70 1.16
N GLY A 286 -16.25 2.50 0.60
CA GLY A 286 -17.24 2.12 -0.42
C GLY A 286 -17.01 2.78 -1.78
N GLY A 287 -18.05 2.85 -2.59
CA GLY A 287 -18.00 3.45 -3.92
C GLY A 287 -17.74 2.45 -5.04
N GLY A 288 -18.06 1.18 -4.84
CA GLY A 288 -17.84 0.08 -5.79
C GLY A 288 -16.55 -0.71 -5.57
N ALA A 289 -15.66 -0.19 -4.75
CA ALA A 289 -14.50 -0.85 -4.16
C ALA A 289 -14.65 -0.82 -2.63
N GLU A 290 -13.77 -1.48 -1.89
CA GLU A 290 -13.78 -1.38 -0.43
C GLU A 290 -13.52 0.06 0.04
N MET A 291 -12.57 0.73 -0.59
CA MET A 291 -12.29 2.16 -0.40
C MET A 291 -11.90 2.81 -1.73
N LEU A 292 -12.26 4.07 -1.89
CA LEU A 292 -11.66 5.00 -2.85
C LEU A 292 -10.67 5.86 -2.08
N LEU A 293 -9.40 5.85 -2.48
CA LEU A 293 -8.33 6.48 -1.72
C LEU A 293 -7.59 7.50 -2.59
N TRP A 294 -7.06 8.54 -1.97
CA TRP A 294 -6.01 9.34 -2.58
C TRP A 294 -4.66 8.77 -2.15
N ILE A 295 -4.10 7.89 -2.99
CA ILE A 295 -2.81 7.24 -2.73
C ILE A 295 -1.68 8.12 -3.23
N LYS A 296 -1.78 8.65 -4.46
CA LYS A 296 -0.87 9.70 -4.95
C LYS A 296 -1.36 11.07 -4.51
N THR A 297 -0.44 11.97 -4.18
CA THR A 297 -0.80 13.38 -3.93
C THR A 297 -1.04 14.11 -5.24
N PRO A 298 -2.23 14.69 -5.49
CA PRO A 298 -2.44 15.54 -6.66
C PRO A 298 -1.48 16.73 -6.69
N GLY A 299 -0.81 16.92 -7.82
CA GLY A 299 0.22 17.95 -7.99
C GLY A 299 1.64 17.51 -7.70
N GLU A 300 1.86 16.32 -7.14
CA GLU A 300 3.22 15.76 -7.11
C GLU A 300 3.60 15.16 -8.46
N SER A 301 4.78 15.54 -8.93
CA SER A 301 5.35 15.10 -10.20
C SER A 301 5.59 13.59 -10.24
N ASP A 302 5.38 12.98 -11.40
CA ASP A 302 5.78 11.61 -11.70
C ASP A 302 7.26 11.52 -12.16
N GLY A 303 7.90 12.68 -12.42
CA GLY A 303 9.28 12.78 -12.87
C GLY A 303 9.45 13.81 -13.97
N ASN A 304 10.62 13.79 -14.63
CA ASN A 304 10.99 14.74 -15.69
C ASN A 304 10.30 14.41 -17.01
N CYS A 305 9.01 14.66 -17.11
CA CYS A 305 8.20 14.37 -18.29
C CYS A 305 6.91 15.21 -18.32
N GLY A 306 6.23 15.26 -19.45
CA GLY A 306 4.94 15.93 -19.62
C GLY A 306 4.93 17.35 -19.07
N VAL A 307 3.86 17.74 -18.36
CA VAL A 307 3.78 19.08 -17.74
C VAL A 307 4.69 19.23 -16.51
N GLY A 308 5.34 18.16 -16.07
CA GLY A 308 6.36 18.15 -15.02
C GLY A 308 7.80 18.21 -15.55
N ALA A 309 8.05 18.57 -16.81
CA ALA A 309 9.38 18.67 -17.37
C ALA A 309 10.30 19.55 -16.49
N GLY A 310 11.51 19.04 -16.19
CA GLY A 310 12.46 19.69 -15.29
C GLY A 310 12.26 19.41 -13.80
N SER A 311 11.22 18.65 -13.42
CA SER A 311 11.00 18.27 -12.02
C SER A 311 11.49 16.86 -11.71
N THR A 312 11.63 16.56 -10.42
CA THR A 312 11.90 15.21 -9.92
C THR A 312 10.61 14.56 -9.44
N ALA A 313 10.56 13.21 -9.44
CA ALA A 313 9.44 12.46 -8.90
C ALA A 313 9.18 12.85 -7.42
N GLY A 314 7.92 13.08 -7.06
CA GLY A 314 7.51 13.53 -5.72
C GLY A 314 7.62 15.04 -5.47
N GLN A 315 8.22 15.82 -6.38
CA GLN A 315 8.24 17.28 -6.26
C GLN A 315 6.82 17.85 -6.42
N PHE A 316 6.38 18.68 -5.49
CA PHE A 316 5.08 19.33 -5.59
C PHE A 316 5.12 20.47 -6.62
N LEU A 317 4.21 20.44 -7.58
CA LEU A 317 4.05 21.38 -8.66
C LEU A 317 2.73 22.14 -8.48
N PRO A 318 2.75 23.35 -7.89
CA PRO A 318 1.52 24.07 -7.51
C PRO A 318 0.64 24.43 -8.71
N GLU A 319 1.23 24.67 -9.87
CA GLU A 319 0.48 24.92 -11.10
C GLU A 319 -0.27 23.67 -11.57
N VAL A 320 0.37 22.49 -11.50
CA VAL A 320 -0.26 21.21 -11.84
C VAL A 320 -1.39 20.90 -10.85
N ALA A 321 -1.13 21.08 -9.54
CA ALA A 321 -2.15 20.91 -8.51
C ALA A 321 -3.37 21.80 -8.75
N TYR A 322 -3.14 23.09 -9.03
CA TYR A 322 -4.20 24.06 -9.30
C TYR A 322 -5.02 23.68 -10.54
N LYS A 323 -4.35 23.31 -11.64
CA LYS A 323 -5.04 22.86 -12.86
C LYS A 323 -5.87 21.59 -12.62
N MET A 324 -5.35 20.65 -11.84
CA MET A 324 -6.10 19.43 -11.47
C MET A 324 -7.38 19.72 -10.68
N VAL A 325 -7.44 20.80 -9.88
CA VAL A 325 -8.69 21.18 -9.19
C VAL A 325 -9.79 21.51 -10.19
N TYR A 326 -9.45 22.16 -11.31
CA TYR A 326 -10.42 22.61 -12.32
C TYR A 326 -10.52 21.68 -13.53
N GLY A 327 -9.54 20.80 -13.76
CA GLY A 327 -9.58 19.80 -14.84
C GLY A 327 -9.10 20.30 -16.21
N TYR A 328 -8.10 21.20 -16.27
CA TYR A 328 -7.53 21.72 -17.51
C TYR A 328 -6.01 21.74 -17.51
#